data_109fee1a90a50ced68e111e5d77e2eb8
#
_entry.id   109fee1a90a50ced68e111e5d77e2eb8
#
_cell.length_a   1.000
_cell.length_b   1.000
_cell.length_c   1.000
_cell.angle_alpha   90.00
_cell.angle_beta   90.00
_cell.angle_gamma   90.00
#
_symmetry.space_group_name_H-M   'P 1'
#
loop_
_entity.id
_entity.type
_entity.pdbx_description
1 polymer ?
#
loop_
_entity_poly.entity_id
_entity_poly.type
_entity_poly.pdbx_seq_one_letter_code
_entity_poly.pdbx_strand_id
1 'polypeptide(L)'
;MKVLVVGGGGREHAICWKLAQSPKVTELYCAPGNGGIAQVAQCVPIKATDVEGMVAWAKEHAMDFVMVAPDDPLALGMVDALEAAGIPAFGPRANAAILEASKAFSKELMKKYHIQIGRAHV
;
A
#
# COMPACT_ATOMS: atom_id res chain seq x y z
N MET A 1 -0.57 9.94 -5.93
CA MET A 1 0.12 9.14 -4.92
C MET A 1 0.51 7.79 -5.48
N LYS A 2 1.65 7.31 -5.09
CA LYS A 2 2.12 5.97 -5.45
C LYS A 2 1.80 5.03 -4.30
N VAL A 3 1.09 3.95 -4.58
CA VAL A 3 0.61 3.03 -3.56
C VAL A 3 1.05 1.61 -3.91
N LEU A 4 1.52 0.88 -2.91
CA LEU A 4 1.84 -0.54 -3.04
C LEU A 4 0.90 -1.34 -2.14
N VAL A 5 0.27 -2.38 -2.70
CA VAL A 5 -0.55 -3.31 -1.94
C VAL A 5 0.22 -4.63 -1.85
N VAL A 6 0.37 -5.16 -0.64
CA VAL A 6 1.08 -6.42 -0.41
C VAL A 6 0.08 -7.56 -0.34
N GLY A 7 0.28 -8.58 -1.17
CA GLY A 7 -0.55 -9.76 -1.22
C GLY A 7 -0.93 -10.13 -2.65
N GLY A 8 -1.70 -11.19 -2.81
CA GLY A 8 -2.06 -11.68 -4.15
C GLY A 8 -3.38 -12.42 -4.21
N GLY A 9 -4.24 -12.25 -3.20
CA GLY A 9 -5.53 -12.93 -3.15
C GLY A 9 -6.69 -12.05 -3.60
N GLY A 10 -7.90 -12.57 -3.42
CA GLY A 10 -9.12 -11.85 -3.79
C GLY A 10 -9.33 -10.55 -3.02
N ARG A 11 -8.91 -10.53 -1.75
CA ARG A 11 -9.00 -9.33 -0.92
C ARG A 11 -8.11 -8.22 -1.52
N GLU A 12 -6.91 -8.56 -1.90
CA GLU A 12 -5.97 -7.63 -2.49
C GLU A 12 -6.47 -7.13 -3.84
N HIS A 13 -7.11 -8.00 -4.61
CA HIS A 13 -7.72 -7.62 -5.87
C HIS A 13 -8.81 -6.55 -5.64
N ALA A 14 -9.66 -6.76 -4.64
CA ALA A 14 -10.72 -5.80 -4.30
C ALA A 14 -10.13 -4.46 -3.84
N ILE A 15 -9.06 -4.50 -3.05
CA ILE A 15 -8.36 -3.32 -2.59
C ILE A 15 -7.78 -2.54 -3.77
N CYS A 16 -7.09 -3.22 -4.67
CA CYS A 16 -6.50 -2.59 -5.84
C CYS A 16 -7.57 -1.99 -6.76
N TRP A 17 -8.67 -2.72 -6.96
CA TRP A 17 -9.77 -2.24 -7.79
C TRP A 17 -10.33 -0.93 -7.23
N LYS A 18 -10.52 -0.89 -5.92
CA LYS A 18 -11.04 0.30 -5.24
C LYS A 18 -10.05 1.47 -5.34
N LEU A 19 -8.78 1.21 -5.11
CA LEU A 19 -7.74 2.24 -5.18
C LEU A 19 -7.57 2.77 -6.60
N ALA A 20 -7.71 1.91 -7.59
CA ALA A 20 -7.56 2.31 -8.99
C ALA A 20 -8.62 3.32 -9.42
N GLN A 21 -9.73 3.40 -8.70
CA GLN A 21 -10.79 4.36 -8.98
C GLN A 21 -10.53 5.73 -8.38
N SER A 22 -9.53 5.84 -7.50
CA SER A 22 -9.25 7.11 -6.85
C SER A 22 -8.40 8.01 -7.75
N PRO A 23 -8.83 9.26 -8.00
CA PRO A 23 -8.03 10.19 -8.79
C PRO A 23 -6.74 10.60 -8.09
N LYS A 24 -6.61 10.33 -6.80
CA LYS A 24 -5.40 10.64 -6.04
C LYS A 24 -4.30 9.60 -6.22
N VAL A 25 -4.66 8.39 -6.64
CA VAL A 25 -3.69 7.32 -6.87
C VAL A 25 -3.19 7.43 -8.31
N THR A 26 -1.95 7.83 -8.47
CA THR A 26 -1.34 8.01 -9.80
C THR A 26 -0.64 6.76 -10.28
N GLU A 27 -0.08 5.96 -9.36
CA GLU A 27 0.55 4.69 -9.68
C GLU A 27 0.16 3.69 -8.62
N LEU A 28 -0.31 2.52 -9.06
CA LEU A 28 -0.76 1.46 -8.17
C LEU A 28 -0.01 0.17 -8.49
N TYR A 29 0.58 -0.41 -7.47
CA TYR A 29 1.35 -1.65 -7.57
C TYR A 29 0.82 -2.67 -6.59
N CYS A 30 1.00 -3.94 -6.91
CA CYS A 30 0.64 -5.04 -6.02
C CYS A 30 1.73 -6.10 -6.07
N ALA A 31 2.19 -6.54 -4.92
CA ALA A 31 3.27 -7.53 -4.84
C ALA A 31 2.83 -8.71 -3.97
N PRO A 32 2.83 -9.93 -4.46
CA PRO A 32 3.13 -10.34 -5.83
C PRO A 32 1.99 -10.11 -6.82
N GLY A 33 0.77 -9.88 -6.33
CA GLY A 33 -0.39 -9.71 -7.20
C GLY A 33 -0.85 -11.03 -7.83
N ASN A 34 -1.72 -10.94 -8.81
CA ASN A 34 -2.19 -12.08 -9.59
C ASN A 34 -2.71 -11.60 -10.96
N GLY A 35 -3.16 -12.53 -11.79
CA GLY A 35 -3.61 -12.18 -13.15
C GLY A 35 -4.79 -11.21 -13.19
N GLY A 36 -5.72 -11.31 -12.22
CA GLY A 36 -6.84 -10.37 -12.12
C GLY A 36 -6.39 -9.00 -11.69
N ILE A 37 -5.47 -8.95 -10.71
CA ILE A 37 -4.91 -7.70 -10.22
C ILE A 37 -4.12 -6.98 -11.30
N ALA A 38 -3.48 -7.71 -12.20
CA ALA A 38 -2.69 -7.12 -13.28
C ALA A 38 -3.52 -6.23 -14.21
N GLN A 39 -4.84 -6.36 -14.19
CA GLN A 39 -5.72 -5.53 -14.98
C GLN A 39 -5.94 -4.15 -14.39
N VAL A 40 -5.73 -3.99 -13.10
CA VAL A 40 -5.97 -2.72 -12.40
C VAL A 40 -4.74 -2.14 -11.73
N ALA A 41 -3.69 -2.96 -11.55
CA ALA A 41 -2.45 -2.54 -10.89
C ALA A 41 -1.26 -3.22 -11.56
N GLN A 42 -0.09 -2.66 -11.35
CA GLN A 42 1.13 -3.28 -11.86
C GLN A 42 1.63 -4.30 -10.84
N CYS A 43 1.73 -5.56 -11.24
CA CYS A 43 2.22 -6.61 -10.36
C CYS A 43 3.75 -6.56 -10.25
N VAL A 44 4.25 -6.72 -9.03
CA VAL A 44 5.68 -6.70 -8.75
C VAL A 44 6.08 -8.09 -8.25
N PRO A 45 7.11 -8.72 -8.81
CA PRO A 45 7.47 -10.10 -8.48
C PRO A 45 8.24 -10.20 -7.15
N ILE A 46 7.60 -9.75 -6.07
CA ILE A 46 8.16 -9.86 -4.72
C ILE A 46 7.15 -10.63 -3.87
N LYS A 47 7.60 -11.66 -3.18
CA LYS A 47 6.73 -12.45 -2.32
C LYS A 47 6.22 -11.63 -1.16
N ALA A 48 4.97 -11.87 -0.77
CA ALA A 48 4.36 -11.16 0.36
C ALA A 48 5.09 -11.41 1.68
N THR A 49 5.89 -12.48 1.75
CA THR A 49 6.69 -12.82 2.92
C THR A 49 8.11 -12.23 2.88
N ASP A 50 8.50 -11.63 1.77
CA ASP A 50 9.83 -11.07 1.61
C ASP A 50 9.86 -9.63 2.11
N VAL A 51 10.03 -9.48 3.41
CA VAL A 51 10.01 -8.17 4.08
C VAL A 51 11.14 -7.26 3.55
N GLU A 52 12.36 -7.79 3.47
CA GLU A 52 13.51 -7.00 3.03
C GLU A 52 13.35 -6.53 1.58
N GLY A 53 12.94 -7.44 0.72
CA GLY A 53 12.71 -7.10 -0.70
C GLY A 53 11.61 -6.07 -0.86
N MET A 54 10.55 -6.20 -0.07
CA MET A 54 9.42 -5.28 -0.14
C MET A 54 9.82 -3.87 0.30
N VAL A 55 10.55 -3.78 1.41
CA VAL A 55 11.04 -2.50 1.93
C VAL A 55 11.99 -1.83 0.91
N ALA A 56 12.93 -2.61 0.39
CA ALA A 56 13.90 -2.09 -0.58
C ALA A 56 13.20 -1.56 -1.84
N TRP A 57 12.24 -2.31 -2.35
CA TRP A 57 11.49 -1.92 -3.54
C TRP A 57 10.69 -0.64 -3.30
N ALA A 58 10.00 -0.58 -2.15
CA ALA A 58 9.17 0.57 -1.81
C ALA A 58 10.01 1.85 -1.64
N LYS A 59 11.20 1.73 -1.07
CA LYS A 59 12.13 2.86 -0.95
C LYS A 59 12.65 3.30 -2.31
N GLU A 60 13.06 2.34 -3.12
CA GLU A 60 13.64 2.62 -4.43
C GLU A 60 12.64 3.33 -5.35
N HIS A 61 11.36 2.95 -5.26
CA HIS A 61 10.32 3.51 -6.10
C HIS A 61 9.54 4.64 -5.43
N ALA A 62 9.97 5.06 -4.25
CA ALA A 62 9.38 6.19 -3.52
C ALA A 62 7.87 6.08 -3.33
N MET A 63 7.42 4.94 -2.79
CA MET A 63 6.02 4.75 -2.50
C MET A 63 5.54 5.73 -1.44
N ASP A 64 4.36 6.30 -1.64
CA ASP A 64 3.78 7.22 -0.67
C ASP A 64 3.22 6.47 0.54
N PHE A 65 2.63 5.29 0.30
CA PHE A 65 2.28 4.40 1.40
C PHE A 65 2.08 2.97 0.89
N VAL A 66 2.06 2.02 1.83
CA VAL A 66 1.92 0.60 1.54
C VAL A 66 0.77 0.04 2.35
N MET A 67 -0.10 -0.73 1.71
CA MET A 67 -1.20 -1.43 2.38
C MET A 67 -0.85 -2.92 2.47
N VAL A 68 -0.63 -3.40 3.69
CA VAL A 68 -0.30 -4.80 3.94
C VAL A 68 -1.58 -5.55 4.24
N ALA A 69 -2.05 -6.35 3.29
CA ALA A 69 -3.33 -7.04 3.41
C ALA A 69 -3.31 -8.32 4.24
N PRO A 70 -2.27 -9.18 4.16
CA PRO A 70 -2.26 -10.42 4.93
C PRO A 70 -2.32 -10.16 6.44
N ASP A 71 -3.13 -10.94 7.13
CA ASP A 71 -3.31 -10.82 8.58
C ASP A 71 -2.53 -11.92 9.30
N ASP A 72 -1.22 -11.77 9.37
CA ASP A 72 -0.35 -12.72 10.04
C ASP A 72 0.85 -11.99 10.67
N PRO A 73 1.65 -12.69 11.51
CA PRO A 73 2.79 -12.04 12.17
C PRO A 73 3.82 -11.43 11.23
N LEU A 74 4.02 -12.04 10.05
CA LEU A 74 4.94 -11.50 9.06
C LEU A 74 4.44 -10.16 8.51
N ALA A 75 3.13 -10.04 8.36
CA ALA A 75 2.54 -8.79 7.89
C ALA A 75 2.78 -7.66 8.88
N LEU A 76 2.64 -7.95 10.17
CA LEU A 76 2.91 -6.95 11.21
C LEU A 76 4.38 -6.55 11.21
N GLY A 77 5.28 -7.52 11.05
CA GLY A 77 6.70 -7.23 10.93
C GLY A 77 7.03 -6.39 9.71
N MET A 78 6.33 -6.61 8.62
CA MET A 78 6.49 -5.81 7.40
C MET A 78 6.07 -4.36 7.61
N VAL A 79 4.94 -4.14 8.29
CA VAL A 79 4.49 -2.78 8.62
C VAL A 79 5.56 -2.07 9.44
N ASP A 80 6.08 -2.73 10.47
CA ASP A 80 7.13 -2.14 11.32
C ASP A 80 8.39 -1.83 10.52
N ALA A 81 8.81 -2.73 9.64
CA ALA A 81 10.00 -2.55 8.84
C ALA A 81 9.85 -1.38 7.84
N LEU A 82 8.67 -1.25 7.24
CA LEU A 82 8.39 -0.15 6.33
C LEU A 82 8.40 1.18 7.06
N GLU A 83 7.76 1.24 8.21
CA GLU A 83 7.74 2.47 9.00
C GLU A 83 9.13 2.85 9.49
N ALA A 84 9.94 1.88 9.88
CA ALA A 84 11.33 2.13 10.26
C ALA A 84 12.15 2.69 9.10
N ALA A 85 11.76 2.37 7.87
CA ALA A 85 12.40 2.89 6.67
C ALA A 85 11.83 4.24 6.23
N GLY A 86 10.88 4.79 6.98
CA GLY A 86 10.26 6.06 6.66
C GLY A 86 9.11 5.98 5.68
N ILE A 87 8.58 4.79 5.44
CA ILE A 87 7.47 4.59 4.51
C ILE A 87 6.21 4.30 5.32
N PRO A 88 5.17 5.15 5.23
CA PRO A 88 3.90 4.87 5.92
C PRO A 88 3.32 3.54 5.47
N ALA A 89 2.92 2.70 6.41
CA ALA A 89 2.36 1.39 6.11
C ALA A 89 1.15 1.12 6.99
N PHE A 90 0.18 0.39 6.44
CA PHE A 90 -1.06 0.06 7.13
C PHE A 90 -1.29 -1.44 7.10
N GLY A 91 -1.59 -2.00 8.27
CA GLY A 91 -1.98 -3.39 8.38
C GLY A 91 -3.45 -3.60 8.05
N PRO A 92 -3.91 -4.85 8.11
CA PRO A 92 -5.28 -5.20 7.72
C PRO A 92 -6.36 -4.41 8.45
N ARG A 93 -6.14 -4.07 9.70
CA ARG A 93 -7.14 -3.36 10.50
C ARG A 93 -7.40 -1.94 10.03
N ALA A 94 -6.38 -1.30 9.47
CA ALA A 94 -6.51 0.08 9.01
C ALA A 94 -6.94 0.16 7.54
N ASN A 95 -6.78 -0.91 6.79
CA ASN A 95 -7.04 -0.92 5.35
C ASN A 95 -8.48 -0.51 5.00
N ALA A 96 -9.46 -0.95 5.78
CA ALA A 96 -10.85 -0.62 5.52
C ALA A 96 -11.08 0.89 5.60
N ALA A 97 -10.55 1.53 6.64
CA ALA A 97 -10.68 2.97 6.81
C ALA A 97 -9.98 3.73 5.68
N ILE A 98 -8.81 3.25 5.27
CA ILE A 98 -8.06 3.87 4.17
C ILE A 98 -8.84 3.74 2.85
N LEU A 99 -9.46 2.59 2.61
CA LEU A 99 -10.28 2.39 1.40
C LEU A 99 -11.49 3.30 1.37
N GLU A 100 -12.17 3.46 2.50
CA GLU A 100 -13.31 4.36 2.59
C GLU A 100 -12.92 5.79 2.26
N ALA A 101 -11.72 6.17 2.68
CA ALA A 101 -11.22 7.51 2.46
C ALA A 101 -10.49 7.67 1.12
N SER A 102 -10.34 6.60 0.34
CA SER A 102 -9.55 6.62 -0.90
C SER A 102 -10.04 7.65 -1.91
N LYS A 103 -11.32 8.00 -1.85
CA LYS A 103 -11.88 8.99 -2.75
C LYS A 103 -11.37 10.40 -2.45
N ALA A 104 -11.05 10.66 -1.22
CA ALA A 104 -10.67 11.99 -0.78
C ALA A 104 -9.20 12.12 -0.40
N PHE A 105 -8.61 11.11 0.23
CA PHE A 105 -7.25 11.19 0.77
C PHE A 105 -7.01 12.57 1.40
N SER A 106 -7.94 12.99 2.26
CA SER A 106 -7.86 14.32 2.84
C SER A 106 -6.65 14.47 3.75
N LYS A 107 -6.20 15.71 3.92
CA LYS A 107 -5.08 15.99 4.82
C LYS A 107 -5.38 15.53 6.24
N GLU A 108 -6.61 15.68 6.67
CA GLU A 108 -7.02 15.24 8.02
C GLU A 108 -6.90 13.74 8.18
N LEU A 109 -7.36 12.98 7.20
CA LEU A 109 -7.24 11.54 7.24
C LEU A 109 -5.78 11.11 7.24
N MET A 110 -5.00 11.69 6.36
CA MET A 110 -3.57 11.38 6.27
C MET A 110 -2.87 11.67 7.59
N LYS A 111 -3.22 12.78 8.21
CA LYS A 111 -2.67 13.18 9.49
C LYS A 111 -3.07 12.20 10.59
N LYS A 112 -4.33 11.77 10.60
CA LYS A 112 -4.85 10.82 11.59
C LYS A 112 -4.08 9.50 11.57
N TYR A 113 -3.66 9.04 10.38
CA TYR A 113 -2.91 7.81 10.24
C TYR A 113 -1.41 8.04 10.07
N HIS A 114 -0.95 9.26 10.37
CA HIS A 114 0.48 9.62 10.29
C HIS A 114 1.08 9.45 8.90
N ILE A 115 0.26 9.60 7.86
CA ILE A 115 0.74 9.57 6.49
C ILE A 115 1.18 10.97 6.09
N GLN A 116 2.38 11.08 5.54
CA GLN A 116 2.83 12.33 4.95
C GLN A 116 2.49 12.32 3.47
N ILE A 117 1.69 13.28 3.04
CA ILE A 117 1.27 13.38 1.64
C ILE A 117 2.44 13.83 0.81
N GLY A 118 3.21 12.89 0.30
CA GLY A 118 4.37 13.21 -0.51
C GLY A 118 5.23 14.27 0.18
N ARG A 119 5.99 14.98 -0.55
CA ARG A 119 6.77 16.09 0.00
C ARG A 119 6.28 17.43 -0.52
N ALA A 120 5.12 17.38 -1.17
CA ALA A 120 4.58 18.55 -1.84
C ALA A 120 4.14 19.64 -0.87
N HIS A 121 3.84 19.23 0.35
CA HIS A 121 3.42 20.18 1.38
C HIS A 121 4.57 20.90 2.06
N VAL A 122 5.73 20.55 1.69
CA VAL A 122 6.94 21.16 2.23
C VAL A 122 7.04 22.62 1.83
#